data_c98d4d1ee70f099296b80641d42b4816
#
_entry.id   c98d4d1ee70f099296b80641d42b4816
#
_cell.length_a   1.000
_cell.length_b   1.000
_cell.length_c   1.000
_cell.angle_alpha   90.00
_cell.angle_beta   90.00
_cell.angle_gamma   90.00
#
_symmetry.space_group_name_H-M   'P 1'
#
loop_
_entity.id
_entity.type
_entity.pdbx_description
1 polymer ?
#
loop_
_entity_poly.entity_id
_entity_poly.type
_entity_poly.pdbx_seq_one_letter_code
_entity_poly.pdbx_strand_id
1 'polypeptide(L)'
;MQAKEIKKDIYWVGVKDWNLREFHGYATPHGSTYNSYLIMDEKITLVDGVKSYMSQEMTERVKSVVDFSQISYVVVNHVEMDHSGNIPEIMKLAPQAVIITDNAGKMALEAHFDTAGWNYKLVTTGESVSIGKRSLTFMTTPMLHWPDSMMTYVKEEKLLLSNDGFGQHLASDGLFVNEQPLDLVVNEAKSYYANILFPYGAQAEKALNTAGTLGLDIEMIAPSHGCIWSGKDEVNTILGLYAKWASGKNEGKAVVVYDSMWGATAKMAETVMAEFQDAGIPVTKHCLAVENVSEVMVDFLDAAYVCIGNPTLNNQLFPRCLLYTSPSPRDRQKSRMPSSA
;
A
#
# COMPACT_ATOMS: atom_id res chain seq x y z
N MET A 1 20.27 1.66 17.55
CA MET A 1 20.26 1.48 16.07
C MET A 1 20.61 2.79 15.38
N GLN A 2 21.04 2.77 14.09
CA GLN A 2 21.40 3.99 13.37
C GLN A 2 20.38 4.29 12.27
N ALA A 3 20.01 5.56 12.12
CA ALA A 3 19.24 6.03 10.97
C ALA A 3 20.10 5.94 9.70
N LYS A 4 19.44 5.82 8.53
CA LYS A 4 20.13 5.82 7.24
C LYS A 4 19.76 7.06 6.44
N GLU A 5 20.72 7.86 6.05
CA GLU A 5 20.48 9.01 5.19
C GLU A 5 20.13 8.53 3.78
N ILE A 6 19.00 9.01 3.26
CA ILE A 6 18.49 8.69 1.90
C ILE A 6 18.66 9.84 0.92
N LYS A 7 18.65 11.05 1.42
CA LYS A 7 19.03 12.30 0.78
C LYS A 7 19.66 13.21 1.83
N LYS A 8 20.34 14.26 1.40
CA LYS A 8 20.98 15.19 2.33
C LYS A 8 19.98 15.69 3.38
N ASP A 9 20.30 15.46 4.65
CA ASP A 9 19.47 15.84 5.79
C ASP A 9 18.07 15.17 5.82
N ILE A 10 17.86 14.08 5.08
CA ILE A 10 16.65 13.24 5.11
C ILE A 10 17.04 11.80 5.42
N TYR A 11 16.46 11.26 6.48
CA TYR A 11 16.85 9.96 7.03
C TYR A 11 15.66 8.99 7.02
N TRP A 12 15.91 7.75 6.63
CA TRP A 12 15.03 6.63 6.94
C TRP A 12 15.22 6.22 8.40
N VAL A 13 14.13 6.22 9.15
CA VAL A 13 14.09 5.85 10.58
C VAL A 13 13.09 4.73 10.86
N GLY A 14 12.57 4.09 9.81
CA GLY A 14 11.62 2.99 9.87
C GLY A 14 12.23 1.68 10.40
N VAL A 15 11.49 0.60 10.24
CA VAL A 15 11.86 -0.73 10.75
C VAL A 15 11.62 -1.81 9.68
N LYS A 16 12.30 -2.96 9.82
CA LYS A 16 12.17 -4.11 8.93
C LYS A 16 11.59 -5.29 9.68
N ASP A 17 10.43 -5.77 9.25
CA ASP A 17 9.74 -6.93 9.82
C ASP A 17 10.03 -8.18 9.00
N TRP A 18 11.19 -8.77 9.25
CA TRP A 18 11.69 -9.96 8.57
C TRP A 18 10.83 -11.20 8.75
N ASN A 19 10.09 -11.26 9.86
CA ASN A 19 9.34 -12.45 10.24
C ASN A 19 7.86 -12.40 9.87
N LEU A 20 7.40 -11.29 9.32
CA LEU A 20 6.03 -11.18 8.84
C LEU A 20 5.81 -12.17 7.68
N ARG A 21 4.75 -12.99 7.77
CA ARG A 21 4.39 -13.98 6.73
C ARG A 21 2.97 -13.83 6.25
N GLU A 22 2.19 -13.08 6.98
CA GLU A 22 0.80 -12.77 6.67
C GLU A 22 0.48 -11.35 7.13
N PHE A 23 -0.18 -10.59 6.27
CA PHE A 23 -0.63 -9.24 6.56
C PHE A 23 -2.06 -9.08 6.03
N HIS A 24 -3.03 -8.90 6.92
CA HIS A 24 -4.46 -8.79 6.57
C HIS A 24 -5.01 -9.95 5.73
N GLY A 25 -4.51 -11.16 5.91
CA GLY A 25 -4.86 -12.32 5.10
C GLY A 25 -4.08 -12.46 3.79
N TYR A 26 -3.16 -11.55 3.50
CA TYR A 26 -2.26 -11.63 2.36
C TYR A 26 -0.94 -12.30 2.74
N ALA A 27 -0.42 -13.12 1.84
CA ALA A 27 0.90 -13.70 2.02
C ALA A 27 1.99 -12.64 1.83
N THR A 28 2.95 -12.63 2.75
CA THR A 28 4.13 -11.75 2.70
C THR A 28 5.39 -12.59 2.83
N PRO A 29 5.73 -13.39 1.79
CA PRO A 29 6.80 -14.39 1.87
C PRO A 29 8.18 -13.77 2.17
N HIS A 30 8.38 -12.51 1.81
CA HIS A 30 9.61 -11.77 2.00
C HIS A 30 9.57 -10.78 3.18
N GLY A 31 8.60 -10.92 4.10
CA GLY A 31 8.42 -9.96 5.19
C GLY A 31 7.88 -8.61 4.72
N SER A 32 8.09 -7.57 5.50
CA SER A 32 7.71 -6.20 5.16
C SER A 32 8.62 -5.19 5.83
N THR A 33 8.43 -3.92 5.52
CA THR A 33 8.99 -2.79 6.28
C THR A 33 7.86 -1.86 6.72
N TYR A 34 8.11 -1.07 7.76
CA TYR A 34 7.30 0.10 8.11
C TYR A 34 8.23 1.28 8.02
N ASN A 35 8.18 1.98 6.89
CA ASN A 35 9.10 3.07 6.61
C ASN A 35 8.58 4.37 7.22
N SER A 36 9.45 5.04 7.92
CA SER A 36 9.24 6.37 8.47
C SER A 36 10.46 7.23 8.12
N TYR A 37 10.24 8.51 7.96
CA TYR A 37 11.27 9.42 7.47
C TYR A 37 11.42 10.63 8.38
N LEU A 38 12.67 11.05 8.62
CA LEU A 38 13.02 12.23 9.43
C LEU A 38 13.68 13.26 8.53
N ILE A 39 13.11 14.46 8.46
CA ILE A 39 13.62 15.59 7.68
C ILE A 39 14.24 16.61 8.63
N MET A 40 15.54 16.81 8.52
CA MET A 40 16.29 17.79 9.28
C MET A 40 16.30 19.13 8.55
N ASP A 41 15.52 20.07 9.08
CA ASP A 41 15.44 21.44 8.59
C ASP A 41 15.19 22.39 9.78
N GLU A 42 14.87 23.66 9.58
CA GLU A 42 14.54 24.62 10.65
C GLU A 42 13.36 24.12 11.51
N LYS A 43 12.37 23.47 10.86
CA LYS A 43 11.30 22.73 11.52
C LYS A 43 11.49 21.23 11.26
N ILE A 44 12.17 20.58 12.22
CA ILE A 44 12.41 19.14 12.13
C ILE A 44 11.09 18.41 12.03
N THR A 45 10.95 17.57 11.02
CA THR A 45 9.70 16.91 10.67
C THR A 45 9.87 15.40 10.62
N LEU A 46 9.08 14.67 11.38
CA LEU A 46 8.95 13.22 11.30
C LEU A 46 7.74 12.89 10.42
N VAL A 47 7.87 11.92 9.52
CA VAL A 47 6.80 11.50 8.60
C VAL A 47 6.47 10.05 8.83
N ASP A 48 5.22 9.80 9.20
CA ASP A 48 4.62 8.52 9.57
C ASP A 48 5.32 7.82 10.74
N GLY A 49 4.70 6.83 11.30
CA GLY A 49 5.21 5.98 12.35
C GLY A 49 5.40 4.54 11.89
N VAL A 50 5.33 3.62 12.85
CA VAL A 50 5.45 2.18 12.65
C VAL A 50 4.45 1.44 13.54
N LYS A 51 4.34 0.12 13.37
CA LYS A 51 3.59 -0.73 14.30
C LYS A 51 4.08 -0.54 15.74
N SER A 52 3.15 -0.53 16.69
CA SER A 52 3.42 -0.25 18.11
C SER A 52 4.50 -1.15 18.71
N TYR A 53 4.52 -2.45 18.37
CA TYR A 53 5.52 -3.38 18.91
C TYR A 53 6.95 -3.18 18.36
N MET A 54 7.11 -2.36 17.33
CA MET A 54 8.41 -2.00 16.76
C MET A 54 8.84 -0.56 17.10
N SER A 55 8.08 0.12 17.97
CA SER A 55 8.29 1.52 18.34
C SER A 55 9.69 1.79 18.91
N GLN A 56 10.23 0.87 19.73
CA GLN A 56 11.53 1.04 20.33
C GLN A 56 12.64 1.17 19.28
N GLU A 57 12.62 0.31 18.25
CA GLU A 57 13.63 0.31 17.18
C GLU A 57 13.62 1.63 16.41
N MET A 58 12.43 2.12 16.02
CA MET A 58 12.28 3.41 15.39
C MET A 58 12.76 4.56 16.31
N THR A 59 12.37 4.54 17.58
CA THR A 59 12.76 5.56 18.56
C THR A 59 14.27 5.65 18.71
N GLU A 60 14.96 4.52 18.75
CA GLU A 60 16.44 4.49 18.81
C GLU A 60 17.08 5.09 17.54
N ARG A 61 16.48 4.82 16.34
CA ARG A 61 16.95 5.43 15.08
C ARG A 61 16.76 6.94 15.06
N VAL A 62 15.58 7.43 15.46
CA VAL A 62 15.33 8.87 15.56
C VAL A 62 16.33 9.52 16.51
N LYS A 63 16.52 8.94 17.71
CA LYS A 63 17.49 9.45 18.72
C LYS A 63 18.93 9.42 18.24
N SER A 64 19.28 8.61 17.24
CA SER A 64 20.63 8.63 16.66
C SER A 64 20.92 9.87 15.82
N VAL A 65 19.88 10.65 15.48
CA VAL A 65 19.97 11.88 14.67
C VAL A 65 19.57 13.11 15.48
N VAL A 66 18.46 13.02 16.23
CA VAL A 66 17.87 14.17 16.92
C VAL A 66 17.13 13.75 18.20
N ASP A 67 17.07 14.66 19.18
CA ASP A 67 16.18 14.48 20.33
C ASP A 67 14.73 14.82 19.95
N PHE A 68 13.76 14.04 20.44
CA PHE A 68 12.34 14.22 20.17
C PHE A 68 11.81 15.60 20.59
N SER A 69 12.41 16.24 21.60
CA SER A 69 12.07 17.60 22.02
C SER A 69 12.31 18.66 20.94
N GLN A 70 13.10 18.34 19.90
CA GLN A 70 13.38 19.24 18.78
C GLN A 70 12.44 19.03 17.58
N ILE A 71 11.64 17.95 17.56
CA ILE A 71 10.68 17.68 16.49
C ILE A 71 9.58 18.72 16.54
N SER A 72 9.40 19.45 15.44
CA SER A 72 8.38 20.50 15.29
C SER A 72 7.08 19.96 14.70
N TYR A 73 7.18 19.01 13.77
CA TYR A 73 6.04 18.44 13.08
C TYR A 73 6.11 16.91 13.04
N VAL A 74 4.94 16.28 13.13
CA VAL A 74 4.72 14.88 12.82
C VAL A 74 3.69 14.83 11.70
N VAL A 75 4.10 14.48 10.50
CA VAL A 75 3.18 14.24 9.39
C VAL A 75 2.61 12.84 9.52
N VAL A 76 1.30 12.70 9.45
CA VAL A 76 0.60 11.42 9.41
C VAL A 76 -0.14 11.34 8.09
N ASN A 77 0.43 10.60 7.14
CA ASN A 77 -0.15 10.42 5.81
C ASN A 77 -1.31 9.42 5.83
N HIS A 78 -1.29 8.47 6.79
CA HIS A 78 -2.30 7.42 6.90
C HIS A 78 -2.37 6.89 8.34
N VAL A 79 -3.57 6.56 8.81
CA VAL A 79 -3.83 6.23 10.23
C VAL A 79 -3.94 4.72 10.46
N GLU A 80 -3.74 3.87 9.46
CA GLU A 80 -3.66 2.43 9.69
C GLU A 80 -2.54 2.11 10.69
N MET A 81 -2.76 1.09 11.53
CA MET A 81 -1.97 0.84 12.75
C MET A 81 -0.50 0.48 12.48
N ASP A 82 -0.15 0.16 11.28
CA ASP A 82 1.23 -0.10 10.87
C ASP A 82 2.01 1.18 10.49
N HIS A 83 1.30 2.29 10.29
CA HIS A 83 1.87 3.63 10.12
C HIS A 83 1.64 4.54 11.33
N SER A 84 0.59 4.27 12.11
CA SER A 84 0.18 5.12 13.22
C SER A 84 0.29 4.48 14.59
N GLY A 85 0.58 3.18 14.67
CA GLY A 85 0.50 2.43 15.92
C GLY A 85 1.39 2.94 17.05
N ASN A 86 2.48 3.64 16.73
CA ASN A 86 3.35 4.26 17.72
C ASN A 86 3.23 5.80 17.79
N ILE A 87 2.30 6.43 17.07
CA ILE A 87 2.09 7.89 17.14
C ILE A 87 1.81 8.36 18.58
N PRO A 88 1.01 7.65 19.40
CA PRO A 88 0.82 8.05 20.80
C PRO A 88 2.12 8.09 21.61
N GLU A 89 3.07 7.19 21.34
CA GLU A 89 4.38 7.21 22.00
C GLU A 89 5.25 8.36 21.48
N ILE A 90 5.25 8.59 20.17
CA ILE A 90 5.94 9.74 19.56
C ILE A 90 5.44 11.05 20.18
N MET A 91 4.12 11.23 20.32
CA MET A 91 3.54 12.44 20.86
C MET A 91 3.81 12.60 22.37
N LYS A 92 4.04 11.52 23.12
CA LYS A 92 4.53 11.61 24.51
C LYS A 92 5.99 12.08 24.56
N LEU A 93 6.82 11.66 23.60
CA LEU A 93 8.24 12.06 23.51
C LEU A 93 8.41 13.47 22.94
N ALA A 94 7.50 13.91 22.06
CA ALA A 94 7.48 15.20 21.37
C ALA A 94 6.17 15.96 21.59
N PRO A 95 5.77 16.28 22.85
CA PRO A 95 4.45 16.87 23.14
C PRO A 95 4.28 18.28 22.56
N GLN A 96 5.36 18.94 22.17
CA GLN A 96 5.37 20.24 21.50
C GLN A 96 5.08 20.14 19.99
N ALA A 97 5.22 18.95 19.39
CA ALA A 97 5.06 18.76 17.96
C ALA A 97 3.60 18.99 17.52
N VAL A 98 3.44 19.53 16.32
CA VAL A 98 2.12 19.68 15.66
C VAL A 98 1.95 18.55 14.66
N ILE A 99 0.84 17.83 14.74
CA ILE A 99 0.48 16.82 13.76
C ILE A 99 -0.04 17.50 12.49
N ILE A 100 0.55 17.15 11.36
CA ILE A 100 0.07 17.57 10.04
C ILE A 100 -0.61 16.37 9.38
N THR A 101 -1.89 16.50 9.09
CA THR A 101 -2.71 15.48 8.42
C THR A 101 -3.91 16.15 7.74
N ASP A 102 -4.72 15.40 7.02
CA ASP A 102 -5.99 15.92 6.51
C ASP A 102 -7.13 15.78 7.53
N ASN A 103 -8.33 16.23 7.16
CA ASN A 103 -9.47 16.17 8.08
C ASN A 103 -9.89 14.71 8.39
N ALA A 104 -9.79 13.81 7.43
CA ALA A 104 -10.12 12.39 7.65
C ALA A 104 -9.09 11.72 8.56
N GLY A 105 -7.79 12.03 8.38
CA GLY A 105 -6.71 11.57 9.24
C GLY A 105 -6.86 12.03 10.68
N LYS A 106 -7.24 13.30 10.91
CA LYS A 106 -7.55 13.78 12.26
C LYS A 106 -8.70 12.97 12.89
N MET A 107 -9.80 12.80 12.16
CA MET A 107 -10.95 12.03 12.67
C MET A 107 -10.56 10.57 12.99
N ALA A 108 -9.74 9.95 12.16
CA ALA A 108 -9.25 8.59 12.38
C ALA A 108 -8.32 8.51 13.60
N LEU A 109 -7.38 9.46 13.76
CA LEU A 109 -6.53 9.54 14.95
C LEU A 109 -7.35 9.68 16.23
N GLU A 110 -8.37 10.55 16.24
CA GLU A 110 -9.27 10.76 17.38
C GLU A 110 -10.15 9.53 17.67
N ALA A 111 -10.45 8.71 16.67
CA ALA A 111 -11.19 7.46 16.84
C ALA A 111 -10.34 6.32 17.42
N HIS A 112 -9.04 6.31 17.08
CA HIS A 112 -8.13 5.24 17.49
C HIS A 112 -7.41 5.51 18.81
N PHE A 113 -7.15 6.79 19.15
CA PHE A 113 -6.25 7.17 20.23
C PHE A 113 -6.85 8.23 21.14
N ASP A 114 -6.35 8.30 22.38
CA ASP A 114 -6.55 9.47 23.23
C ASP A 114 -5.64 10.60 22.73
N THR A 115 -6.23 11.55 22.03
CA THR A 115 -5.55 12.69 21.41
C THR A 115 -5.61 13.97 22.24
N ALA A 116 -5.99 13.87 23.52
CA ALA A 116 -6.06 15.03 24.41
C ALA A 116 -4.70 15.76 24.46
N GLY A 117 -4.72 17.04 24.15
CA GLY A 117 -3.52 17.89 24.14
C GLY A 117 -2.71 17.83 22.84
N TRP A 118 -3.10 17.07 21.83
CA TRP A 118 -2.44 17.09 20.53
C TRP A 118 -2.85 18.33 19.73
N ASN A 119 -1.87 18.97 19.09
CA ASN A 119 -2.11 20.10 18.20
C ASN A 119 -2.10 19.62 16.75
N TYR A 120 -3.05 20.13 15.94
CA TYR A 120 -3.22 19.75 14.56
C TYR A 120 -3.06 20.93 13.61
N LYS A 121 -2.40 20.71 12.49
CA LYS A 121 -2.46 21.52 11.28
C LYS A 121 -3.10 20.68 10.18
N LEU A 122 -4.34 21.00 9.82
CA LEU A 122 -5.04 20.33 8.74
C LEU A 122 -4.60 20.89 7.39
N VAL A 123 -4.44 20.00 6.43
CA VAL A 123 -3.99 20.32 5.06
C VAL A 123 -4.90 19.71 4.01
N THR A 124 -4.84 20.29 2.81
CA THR A 124 -5.59 19.85 1.64
C THR A 124 -4.67 19.69 0.43
N THR A 125 -5.16 19.04 -0.63
CA THR A 125 -4.40 18.86 -1.88
C THR A 125 -3.90 20.19 -2.44
N GLY A 126 -2.59 20.25 -2.72
CA GLY A 126 -1.89 21.43 -3.25
C GLY A 126 -1.43 22.42 -2.18
N GLU A 127 -1.86 22.26 -0.92
CA GLU A 127 -1.36 23.09 0.17
C GLU A 127 0.11 22.77 0.47
N SER A 128 0.89 23.81 0.79
CA SER A 128 2.30 23.67 1.12
C SER A 128 2.63 24.29 2.47
N VAL A 129 3.49 23.63 3.22
CA VAL A 129 4.02 24.08 4.51
C VAL A 129 5.53 24.22 4.40
N SER A 130 6.06 25.41 4.65
CA SER A 130 7.50 25.61 4.75
C SER A 130 8.02 25.06 6.07
N ILE A 131 9.12 24.31 6.00
CA ILE A 131 9.83 23.77 7.16
C ILE A 131 11.22 24.40 7.34
N GLY A 132 11.52 25.42 6.53
CA GLY A 132 12.80 26.14 6.48
C GLY A 132 13.29 26.27 5.05
N LYS A 133 14.34 25.55 4.70
CA LYS A 133 14.87 25.49 3.33
C LYS A 133 13.97 24.69 2.38
N ARG A 134 13.13 23.81 2.94
CA ARG A 134 12.26 22.91 2.21
C ARG A 134 10.78 23.23 2.45
N SER A 135 9.96 22.79 1.51
CA SER A 135 8.51 22.91 1.54
C SER A 135 7.88 21.54 1.37
N LEU A 136 6.92 21.21 2.22
CA LEU A 136 6.11 20.01 2.14
C LEU A 136 4.82 20.35 1.42
N THR A 137 4.56 19.75 0.27
CA THR A 137 3.29 19.88 -0.47
C THR A 137 2.48 18.62 -0.28
N PHE A 138 1.21 18.75 0.07
CA PHE A 138 0.35 17.63 0.40
C PHE A 138 -0.59 17.29 -0.75
N MET A 139 -0.86 16.00 -0.91
CA MET A 139 -1.81 15.47 -1.87
C MET A 139 -2.69 14.43 -1.18
N THR A 140 -3.95 14.77 -0.90
CA THR A 140 -4.90 13.81 -0.37
C THR A 140 -5.28 12.80 -1.44
N THR A 141 -5.28 11.52 -1.08
CA THR A 141 -5.55 10.40 -1.99
C THR A 141 -6.64 9.49 -1.39
N PRO A 142 -7.84 10.04 -1.10
CA PRO A 142 -8.86 9.32 -0.38
C PRO A 142 -9.24 8.01 -1.08
N MET A 143 -9.35 6.95 -0.29
CA MET A 143 -9.58 5.56 -0.74
C MET A 143 -8.42 4.96 -1.55
N LEU A 144 -7.21 5.46 -1.38
CA LEU A 144 -6.00 4.83 -1.88
C LEU A 144 -5.07 4.44 -0.69
N HIS A 145 -5.44 3.51 0.27
CA HIS A 145 -6.67 2.72 0.10
C HIS A 145 -7.74 3.03 1.18
N TRP A 146 -7.50 3.94 2.12
CA TRP A 146 -8.44 4.38 3.16
C TRP A 146 -8.87 5.84 2.92
N PRO A 147 -9.96 6.30 3.62
CA PRO A 147 -10.48 7.67 3.45
C PRO A 147 -9.47 8.78 3.79
N ASP A 148 -8.53 8.50 4.68
CA ASP A 148 -7.52 9.41 5.24
C ASP A 148 -6.17 9.35 4.51
N SER A 149 -6.05 8.55 3.45
CA SER A 149 -4.78 8.42 2.73
C SER A 149 -4.33 9.74 2.11
N MET A 150 -3.07 10.08 2.33
CA MET A 150 -2.40 11.29 1.85
C MET A 150 -0.96 10.98 1.45
N MET A 151 -0.38 11.79 0.58
CA MET A 151 1.03 11.76 0.20
C MET A 151 1.67 13.11 0.49
N THR A 152 2.94 13.10 0.85
CA THR A 152 3.73 14.31 1.13
C THR A 152 4.88 14.45 0.13
N TYR A 153 4.94 15.56 -0.59
CA TYR A 153 5.99 15.85 -1.56
C TYR A 153 6.96 16.89 -1.02
N VAL A 154 8.24 16.55 -0.96
CA VAL A 154 9.34 17.45 -0.59
C VAL A 154 9.86 18.10 -1.88
N LYS A 155 9.43 19.32 -2.15
CA LYS A 155 9.60 19.99 -3.44
C LYS A 155 11.05 20.13 -3.86
N GLU A 156 11.90 20.65 -2.99
CA GLU A 156 13.30 20.96 -3.26
C GLU A 156 14.14 19.71 -3.49
N GLU A 157 13.67 18.57 -2.97
CA GLU A 157 14.33 17.27 -3.09
C GLU A 157 13.71 16.39 -4.18
N LYS A 158 12.60 16.84 -4.81
CA LYS A 158 11.83 16.04 -5.77
C LYS A 158 11.46 14.64 -5.24
N LEU A 159 11.18 14.58 -3.94
CA LEU A 159 10.94 13.37 -3.18
C LEU A 159 9.45 13.26 -2.84
N LEU A 160 8.82 12.18 -3.25
CA LEU A 160 7.46 11.81 -2.85
C LEU A 160 7.51 10.78 -1.72
N LEU A 161 7.01 11.15 -0.55
CA LEU A 161 6.72 10.26 0.57
C LEU A 161 5.28 9.77 0.36
N SER A 162 5.14 8.61 -0.28
CA SER A 162 3.89 8.19 -0.90
C SER A 162 2.98 7.34 0.01
N ASN A 163 3.41 7.09 1.25
CA ASN A 163 2.76 6.15 2.14
C ASN A 163 2.59 4.78 1.44
N ASP A 164 1.41 4.17 1.43
CA ASP A 164 1.14 2.87 0.81
C ASP A 164 1.31 2.83 -0.71
N GLY A 165 1.10 3.98 -1.34
CA GLY A 165 1.28 4.08 -2.79
C GLY A 165 2.70 3.68 -3.21
N PHE A 166 2.80 2.84 -4.25
CA PHE A 166 4.07 2.35 -4.82
C PHE A 166 4.87 1.42 -3.91
N GLY A 167 4.28 0.99 -2.77
CA GLY A 167 4.89 0.09 -1.80
C GLY A 167 4.97 -1.36 -2.23
N GLN A 168 5.75 -2.15 -1.48
CA GLN A 168 5.89 -3.60 -1.62
C GLN A 168 6.10 -4.22 -0.24
N HIS A 169 5.50 -5.40 0.02
CA HIS A 169 5.84 -6.17 1.21
C HIS A 169 7.14 -6.92 1.00
N LEU A 170 8.24 -6.22 1.24
CA LEU A 170 9.59 -6.72 1.05
C LEU A 170 10.52 -6.18 2.14
N ALA A 171 10.96 -7.04 3.04
CA ALA A 171 12.11 -6.78 3.89
C ALA A 171 13.38 -7.16 3.12
N SER A 172 14.36 -6.28 3.10
CA SER A 172 15.65 -6.49 2.40
C SER A 172 16.80 -5.85 3.17
N ASP A 173 18.03 -6.27 2.91
CA ASP A 173 19.22 -5.67 3.56
C ASP A 173 19.41 -4.22 3.12
N GLY A 174 19.15 -3.92 1.84
CA GLY A 174 19.17 -2.57 1.30
C GLY A 174 17.94 -1.72 1.67
N LEU A 175 17.93 -0.48 1.18
CA LEU A 175 16.77 0.41 1.24
C LEU A 175 16.25 0.79 -0.15
N PHE A 176 17.11 0.71 -1.18
CA PHE A 176 16.80 1.16 -2.52
C PHE A 176 16.52 0.00 -3.46
N VAL A 177 15.70 0.26 -4.48
CA VAL A 177 15.34 -0.74 -5.50
C VAL A 177 16.58 -1.28 -6.22
N ASN A 178 17.53 -0.41 -6.57
CA ASN A 178 18.77 -0.82 -7.22
C ASN A 178 19.74 -1.66 -6.36
N GLU A 179 19.43 -1.83 -5.08
CA GLU A 179 20.16 -2.75 -4.17
C GLU A 179 19.53 -4.15 -4.16
N GLN A 180 18.46 -4.38 -4.95
CA GLN A 180 17.72 -5.64 -5.03
C GLN A 180 17.54 -6.07 -6.50
N PRO A 181 17.25 -7.35 -6.78
CA PRO A 181 16.78 -7.77 -8.09
C PRO A 181 15.48 -7.03 -8.46
N LEU A 182 15.50 -6.30 -9.57
CA LEU A 182 14.36 -5.46 -9.98
C LEU A 182 13.07 -6.27 -10.19
N ASP A 183 13.18 -7.46 -10.74
CA ASP A 183 12.07 -8.38 -10.96
C ASP A 183 11.40 -8.79 -9.63
N LEU A 184 12.17 -9.03 -8.57
CA LEU A 184 11.64 -9.30 -7.25
C LEU A 184 10.83 -8.10 -6.73
N VAL A 185 11.40 -6.89 -6.80
CA VAL A 185 10.72 -5.67 -6.29
C VAL A 185 9.45 -5.39 -7.08
N VAL A 186 9.50 -5.54 -8.42
CA VAL A 186 8.33 -5.33 -9.29
C VAL A 186 7.24 -6.38 -9.03
N ASN A 187 7.61 -7.64 -8.80
CA ASN A 187 6.65 -8.70 -8.48
C ASN A 187 5.98 -8.46 -7.13
N GLU A 188 6.75 -8.04 -6.11
CA GLU A 188 6.17 -7.70 -4.81
C GLU A 188 5.30 -6.42 -4.88
N ALA A 189 5.67 -5.42 -5.69
CA ALA A 189 4.83 -4.26 -5.95
C ALA A 189 3.53 -4.63 -6.68
N LYS A 190 3.59 -5.56 -7.64
CA LYS A 190 2.42 -6.10 -8.32
C LYS A 190 1.51 -6.87 -7.36
N SER A 191 2.10 -7.69 -6.50
CA SER A 191 1.38 -8.43 -5.45
C SER A 191 0.69 -7.48 -4.47
N TYR A 192 1.39 -6.44 -4.01
CA TYR A 192 0.83 -5.40 -3.15
C TYR A 192 -0.37 -4.71 -3.82
N TYR A 193 -0.20 -4.25 -5.07
CA TYR A 193 -1.27 -3.61 -5.82
C TYR A 193 -2.48 -4.53 -6.01
N ALA A 194 -2.26 -5.77 -6.43
CA ALA A 194 -3.32 -6.73 -6.72
C ALA A 194 -4.16 -7.09 -5.48
N ASN A 195 -3.53 -7.17 -4.31
CA ASN A 195 -4.20 -7.60 -3.09
C ASN A 195 -4.81 -6.44 -2.30
N ILE A 196 -4.27 -5.22 -2.40
CA ILE A 196 -4.67 -4.09 -1.57
C ILE A 196 -5.34 -2.99 -2.41
N LEU A 197 -4.74 -2.63 -3.55
CA LEU A 197 -5.15 -1.45 -4.31
C LEU A 197 -6.06 -1.75 -5.51
N PHE A 198 -6.14 -3.00 -5.97
CA PHE A 198 -6.91 -3.37 -7.16
C PHE A 198 -8.37 -2.88 -7.15
N PRO A 199 -9.13 -2.97 -6.03
CA PRO A 199 -10.49 -2.44 -5.98
C PRO A 199 -10.58 -0.91 -6.13
N TYR A 200 -9.45 -0.22 -6.01
CA TYR A 200 -9.33 1.25 -5.99
C TYR A 200 -8.57 1.79 -7.21
N GLY A 201 -8.60 1.07 -8.35
CA GLY A 201 -7.91 1.47 -9.58
C GLY A 201 -8.26 2.90 -10.03
N ALA A 202 -9.54 3.28 -9.97
CA ALA A 202 -9.98 4.65 -10.31
C ALA A 202 -9.36 5.73 -9.37
N GLN A 203 -9.14 5.40 -8.10
CA GLN A 203 -8.50 6.29 -7.14
C GLN A 203 -6.99 6.39 -7.40
N ALA A 204 -6.35 5.28 -7.78
CA ALA A 204 -4.96 5.27 -8.19
C ALA A 204 -4.74 6.12 -9.45
N GLU A 205 -5.59 5.98 -10.47
CA GLU A 205 -5.57 6.83 -11.67
C GLU A 205 -5.76 8.32 -11.33
N LYS A 206 -6.72 8.62 -10.45
CA LYS A 206 -6.95 9.99 -9.98
C LYS A 206 -5.72 10.56 -9.25
N ALA A 207 -5.03 9.76 -8.42
CA ALA A 207 -3.81 10.20 -7.73
C ALA A 207 -2.69 10.53 -8.72
N LEU A 208 -2.45 9.68 -9.73
CA LEU A 208 -1.49 9.94 -10.80
C LEU A 208 -1.81 11.23 -11.57
N ASN A 209 -3.07 11.42 -11.95
CA ASN A 209 -3.53 12.63 -12.64
C ASN A 209 -3.39 13.89 -11.77
N THR A 210 -3.63 13.78 -10.46
CA THR A 210 -3.48 14.88 -9.51
C THR A 210 -2.01 15.27 -9.38
N ALA A 211 -1.09 14.31 -9.27
CA ALA A 211 0.35 14.57 -9.24
C ALA A 211 0.81 15.31 -10.53
N GLY A 212 0.29 14.90 -11.69
CA GLY A 212 0.53 15.60 -12.96
C GLY A 212 -0.02 17.02 -12.98
N THR A 213 -1.23 17.23 -12.47
CA THR A 213 -1.88 18.56 -12.40
C THR A 213 -1.13 19.51 -11.46
N LEU A 214 -0.60 18.97 -10.35
CA LEU A 214 0.24 19.74 -9.42
C LEU A 214 1.65 20.00 -9.97
N GLY A 215 2.01 19.42 -11.11
CA GLY A 215 3.32 19.57 -11.74
C GLY A 215 4.45 18.99 -10.88
N LEU A 216 4.21 17.88 -10.17
CA LEU A 216 5.24 17.27 -9.32
C LEU A 216 6.34 16.65 -10.20
N ASP A 217 7.55 17.20 -10.12
CA ASP A 217 8.75 16.60 -10.73
C ASP A 217 9.37 15.61 -9.75
N ILE A 218 9.00 14.33 -9.89
CA ILE A 218 9.38 13.28 -8.93
C ILE A 218 10.65 12.56 -9.45
N GLU A 219 11.71 12.57 -8.64
CA GLU A 219 12.95 11.84 -8.88
C GLU A 219 13.20 10.71 -7.88
N MET A 220 12.42 10.68 -6.78
CA MET A 220 12.47 9.62 -5.78
C MET A 220 11.07 9.40 -5.21
N ILE A 221 10.67 8.13 -5.07
CA ILE A 221 9.45 7.73 -4.35
C ILE A 221 9.87 6.87 -3.16
N ALA A 222 9.53 7.31 -1.96
CA ALA A 222 9.82 6.65 -0.70
C ALA A 222 8.52 6.20 -0.04
N PRO A 223 8.08 4.94 -0.28
CA PRO A 223 6.84 4.39 0.23
C PRO A 223 6.96 3.97 1.70
N SER A 224 5.83 3.67 2.34
CA SER A 224 5.79 3.14 3.70
C SER A 224 6.20 1.67 3.80
N HIS A 225 6.17 0.94 2.68
CA HIS A 225 6.55 -0.47 2.63
C HIS A 225 7.55 -0.75 1.53
N GLY A 226 8.58 -1.57 1.85
CA GLY A 226 9.57 -2.07 0.92
C GLY A 226 10.65 -1.06 0.56
N CYS A 227 11.14 -1.17 -0.66
CA CYS A 227 12.28 -0.40 -1.17
C CYS A 227 11.89 0.97 -1.71
N ILE A 228 12.82 1.90 -1.65
CA ILE A 228 12.71 3.26 -2.19
C ILE A 228 13.09 3.23 -3.67
N TRP A 229 12.21 3.77 -4.52
CA TRP A 229 12.47 3.98 -5.95
C TRP A 229 13.29 5.24 -6.12
N SER A 230 14.50 5.13 -6.68
CA SER A 230 15.46 6.24 -6.75
C SER A 230 16.01 6.43 -8.15
N GLY A 231 15.90 7.66 -8.65
CA GLY A 231 16.27 8.01 -10.01
C GLY A 231 15.10 7.90 -10.99
N LYS A 232 15.19 8.65 -12.09
CA LYS A 232 14.09 8.81 -13.06
C LYS A 232 13.64 7.49 -13.69
N ASP A 233 14.56 6.57 -13.95
CA ASP A 233 14.24 5.31 -14.63
C ASP A 233 13.39 4.39 -13.73
N GLU A 234 13.76 4.24 -12.45
CA GLU A 234 12.99 3.45 -11.50
C GLU A 234 11.63 4.09 -11.20
N VAL A 235 11.61 5.42 -10.99
CA VAL A 235 10.38 6.18 -10.77
C VAL A 235 9.44 6.05 -11.97
N ASN A 236 9.93 6.23 -13.19
CA ASN A 236 9.13 6.07 -14.40
C ASN A 236 8.62 4.64 -14.57
N THR A 237 9.42 3.64 -14.19
CA THR A 237 9.02 2.23 -14.21
C THR A 237 7.79 2.00 -13.33
N ILE A 238 7.86 2.40 -12.05
CA ILE A 238 6.73 2.13 -11.14
C ILE A 238 5.50 3.01 -11.45
N LEU A 239 5.68 4.25 -11.87
CA LEU A 239 4.57 5.11 -12.31
C LEU A 239 3.88 4.52 -13.54
N GLY A 240 4.64 4.00 -14.52
CA GLY A 240 4.10 3.32 -15.70
C GLY A 240 3.34 2.04 -15.36
N LEU A 241 3.84 1.24 -14.41
CA LEU A 241 3.16 0.05 -13.91
C LEU A 241 1.85 0.41 -13.21
N TYR A 242 1.85 1.41 -12.32
CA TYR A 242 0.63 1.86 -11.67
C TYR A 242 -0.40 2.40 -12.67
N ALA A 243 0.02 3.17 -13.67
CA ALA A 243 -0.87 3.64 -14.73
C ALA A 243 -1.48 2.47 -15.51
N LYS A 244 -0.68 1.44 -15.82
CA LYS A 244 -1.15 0.20 -16.46
C LYS A 244 -2.17 -0.51 -15.59
N TRP A 245 -1.85 -0.78 -14.33
CA TRP A 245 -2.72 -1.51 -13.41
C TRP A 245 -4.02 -0.74 -13.10
N ALA A 246 -3.94 0.57 -12.90
CA ALA A 246 -5.09 1.43 -12.65
C ALA A 246 -6.04 1.52 -13.84
N SER A 247 -5.53 1.45 -15.08
CA SER A 247 -6.34 1.50 -16.30
C SER A 247 -7.22 0.27 -16.52
N GLY A 248 -7.01 -0.82 -15.78
CA GLY A 248 -7.71 -2.09 -15.97
C GLY A 248 -7.41 -2.77 -17.31
N LYS A 249 -6.35 -2.36 -18.01
CA LYS A 249 -5.94 -3.02 -19.26
C LYS A 249 -5.47 -4.44 -18.97
N ASN A 250 -6.18 -5.40 -19.56
CA ASN A 250 -5.82 -6.81 -19.49
C ASN A 250 -4.76 -7.18 -20.54
N GLU A 251 -4.14 -8.34 -20.35
CA GLU A 251 -3.12 -8.90 -21.25
C GLU A 251 -3.69 -9.97 -22.21
N GLY A 252 -5.00 -10.08 -22.31
CA GLY A 252 -5.64 -11.08 -23.15
C GLY A 252 -5.52 -12.52 -22.63
N LYS A 253 -5.09 -12.71 -21.36
CA LYS A 253 -4.94 -14.01 -20.71
C LYS A 253 -6.19 -14.43 -19.95
N ALA A 254 -6.33 -15.73 -19.72
CA ALA A 254 -7.37 -16.34 -18.91
C ALA A 254 -6.79 -16.84 -17.58
N VAL A 255 -7.61 -16.78 -16.54
CA VAL A 255 -7.32 -17.40 -15.24
C VAL A 255 -8.47 -18.34 -14.87
N VAL A 256 -8.13 -19.60 -14.59
CA VAL A 256 -9.09 -20.61 -14.13
C VAL A 256 -8.78 -20.92 -12.67
N VAL A 257 -9.69 -20.53 -11.80
CA VAL A 257 -9.58 -20.76 -10.36
C VAL A 257 -10.62 -21.78 -9.91
N TYR A 258 -10.23 -22.77 -9.13
CA TYR A 258 -11.18 -23.76 -8.68
C TYR A 258 -10.82 -24.36 -7.32
N ASP A 259 -11.80 -24.94 -6.68
CA ASP A 259 -11.64 -25.94 -5.63
C ASP A 259 -12.41 -27.21 -6.02
N SER A 260 -12.06 -28.35 -5.43
CA SER A 260 -12.68 -29.61 -5.79
C SER A 260 -12.67 -30.58 -4.61
N MET A 261 -13.81 -31.23 -4.32
CA MET A 261 -13.92 -32.28 -3.29
C MET A 261 -13.55 -33.68 -3.83
N TRP A 262 -14.10 -34.03 -4.98
CA TRP A 262 -14.03 -35.42 -5.52
C TRP A 262 -13.50 -35.44 -6.97
N GLY A 263 -12.82 -34.39 -7.40
CA GLY A 263 -12.18 -34.33 -8.71
C GLY A 263 -13.09 -33.87 -9.88
N ALA A 264 -14.40 -33.80 -9.71
CA ALA A 264 -15.30 -33.37 -10.81
C ALA A 264 -15.01 -31.94 -11.27
N THR A 265 -14.94 -30.99 -10.32
CA THR A 265 -14.62 -29.58 -10.63
C THR A 265 -13.20 -29.43 -11.21
N ALA A 266 -12.23 -30.23 -10.74
CA ALA A 266 -10.89 -30.24 -11.29
C ALA A 266 -10.90 -30.65 -12.78
N LYS A 267 -11.65 -31.70 -13.16
CA LYS A 267 -11.82 -32.11 -14.57
C LYS A 267 -12.46 -30.99 -15.42
N MET A 268 -13.47 -30.32 -14.88
CA MET A 268 -14.11 -29.18 -15.57
C MET A 268 -13.10 -28.04 -15.77
N ALA A 269 -12.31 -27.71 -14.75
CA ALA A 269 -11.29 -26.69 -14.84
C ALA A 269 -10.21 -27.03 -15.90
N GLU A 270 -9.81 -28.29 -16.00
CA GLU A 270 -8.87 -28.75 -17.03
C GLU A 270 -9.47 -28.67 -18.45
N THR A 271 -10.76 -29.01 -18.58
CA THR A 271 -11.46 -28.87 -19.87
C THR A 271 -11.54 -27.39 -20.28
N VAL A 272 -11.91 -26.50 -19.37
CA VAL A 272 -11.94 -25.05 -19.65
C VAL A 272 -10.55 -24.52 -20.03
N MET A 273 -9.52 -24.99 -19.33
CA MET A 273 -8.14 -24.63 -19.64
C MET A 273 -7.74 -25.07 -21.04
N ALA A 274 -8.07 -26.30 -21.44
CA ALA A 274 -7.78 -26.83 -22.75
C ALA A 274 -8.47 -26.00 -23.88
N GLU A 275 -9.72 -25.60 -23.68
CA GLU A 275 -10.44 -24.74 -24.63
C GLU A 275 -9.76 -23.39 -24.81
N PHE A 276 -9.26 -22.76 -23.74
CA PHE A 276 -8.47 -21.52 -23.86
C PHE A 276 -7.14 -21.76 -24.60
N GLN A 277 -6.47 -22.86 -24.33
CA GLN A 277 -5.22 -23.22 -25.04
C GLN A 277 -5.46 -23.46 -26.53
N ASP A 278 -6.51 -24.19 -26.87
CA ASP A 278 -6.90 -24.46 -28.28
C ASP A 278 -7.29 -23.17 -29.01
N ALA A 279 -7.85 -22.20 -28.29
CA ALA A 279 -8.13 -20.86 -28.80
C ALA A 279 -6.89 -19.96 -28.89
N GLY A 280 -5.70 -20.43 -28.49
CA GLY A 280 -4.46 -19.66 -28.48
C GLY A 280 -4.41 -18.57 -27.39
N ILE A 281 -5.23 -18.69 -26.36
CA ILE A 281 -5.28 -17.74 -25.23
C ILE A 281 -4.38 -18.27 -24.11
N PRO A 282 -3.38 -17.50 -23.66
CA PRO A 282 -2.57 -17.87 -22.48
C PRO A 282 -3.48 -18.06 -21.28
N VAL A 283 -3.30 -19.16 -20.52
CA VAL A 283 -4.15 -19.48 -19.38
C VAL A 283 -3.34 -20.00 -18.21
N THR A 284 -3.63 -19.48 -17.00
CA THR A 284 -3.12 -20.01 -15.73
C THR A 284 -4.25 -20.70 -14.98
N LYS A 285 -3.87 -21.72 -14.18
CA LYS A 285 -4.83 -22.51 -13.40
C LYS A 285 -4.41 -22.52 -11.93
N HIS A 286 -5.33 -22.16 -11.05
CA HIS A 286 -5.12 -22.12 -9.60
C HIS A 286 -6.07 -23.06 -8.87
N CYS A 287 -5.51 -23.87 -7.97
CA CYS A 287 -6.28 -24.73 -7.07
C CYS A 287 -6.28 -24.14 -5.66
N LEU A 288 -7.41 -23.62 -5.20
CA LEU A 288 -7.57 -22.99 -3.89
C LEU A 288 -7.35 -23.91 -2.70
N ALA A 289 -7.28 -25.23 -2.93
CA ALA A 289 -6.94 -26.20 -1.89
C ALA A 289 -5.46 -26.11 -1.44
N VAL A 290 -4.57 -25.65 -2.33
CA VAL A 290 -3.10 -25.68 -2.13
C VAL A 290 -2.40 -24.35 -2.40
N GLU A 291 -3.06 -23.41 -3.06
CA GLU A 291 -2.49 -22.11 -3.42
C GLU A 291 -3.07 -20.99 -2.56
N ASN A 292 -2.25 -19.98 -2.28
CA ASN A 292 -2.69 -18.81 -1.52
C ASN A 292 -3.50 -17.86 -2.41
N VAL A 293 -4.55 -17.29 -1.84
CA VAL A 293 -5.39 -16.29 -2.51
C VAL A 293 -4.60 -15.10 -3.07
N SER A 294 -3.53 -14.72 -2.39
CA SER A 294 -2.68 -13.60 -2.80
C SER A 294 -2.03 -13.81 -4.15
N GLU A 295 -1.63 -15.04 -4.48
CA GLU A 295 -1.01 -15.39 -5.77
C GLU A 295 -2.06 -15.34 -6.90
N VAL A 296 -3.25 -15.82 -6.61
CA VAL A 296 -4.38 -15.77 -7.56
C VAL A 296 -4.75 -14.34 -7.94
N MET A 297 -4.76 -13.42 -6.96
CA MET A 297 -5.08 -12.01 -7.20
C MET A 297 -4.05 -11.31 -8.11
N VAL A 298 -2.79 -11.71 -8.07
CA VAL A 298 -1.75 -11.20 -8.97
C VAL A 298 -2.07 -11.52 -10.43
N ASP A 299 -2.59 -12.72 -10.70
CA ASP A 299 -3.00 -13.11 -12.04
C ASP A 299 -4.32 -12.48 -12.48
N PHE A 300 -5.22 -12.20 -11.53
CA PHE A 300 -6.48 -11.49 -11.83
C PHE A 300 -6.25 -10.07 -12.33
N LEU A 301 -5.22 -9.41 -11.86
CA LEU A 301 -4.92 -8.01 -12.20
C LEU A 301 -4.80 -7.79 -13.71
N ASP A 302 -4.24 -8.78 -14.45
CA ASP A 302 -4.00 -8.69 -15.88
C ASP A 302 -4.96 -9.57 -16.71
N ALA A 303 -5.90 -10.28 -16.07
CA ALA A 303 -6.76 -11.25 -16.76
C ALA A 303 -7.84 -10.57 -17.62
N ALA A 304 -8.04 -11.08 -18.83
CA ALA A 304 -9.19 -10.76 -19.67
C ALA A 304 -10.39 -11.66 -19.34
N TYR A 305 -10.11 -12.89 -18.94
CA TYR A 305 -11.11 -13.90 -18.64
C TYR A 305 -10.83 -14.52 -17.27
N VAL A 306 -11.86 -14.63 -16.44
CA VAL A 306 -11.79 -15.29 -15.14
C VAL A 306 -12.87 -16.35 -15.07
N CYS A 307 -12.47 -17.61 -14.89
CA CYS A 307 -13.36 -18.74 -14.72
C CYS A 307 -13.22 -19.29 -13.29
N ILE A 308 -14.33 -19.38 -12.55
CA ILE A 308 -14.35 -19.88 -11.18
C ILE A 308 -15.10 -21.20 -11.11
N GLY A 309 -14.38 -22.28 -10.80
CA GLY A 309 -14.91 -23.60 -10.59
C GLY A 309 -15.21 -23.87 -9.11
N ASN A 310 -16.46 -24.18 -8.80
CA ASN A 310 -16.91 -24.38 -7.42
C ASN A 310 -17.72 -25.66 -7.25
N PRO A 311 -17.35 -26.58 -6.33
CA PRO A 311 -18.23 -27.67 -5.94
C PRO A 311 -19.33 -27.16 -5.01
N THR A 312 -20.51 -27.74 -5.10
CA THR A 312 -21.61 -27.41 -4.19
C THR A 312 -21.44 -28.16 -2.85
N LEU A 313 -21.47 -27.43 -1.75
CA LEU A 313 -21.48 -27.95 -0.40
C LEU A 313 -22.71 -27.43 0.35
N ASN A 314 -23.60 -28.31 0.83
CA ASN A 314 -24.81 -27.91 1.55
C ASN A 314 -25.66 -26.85 0.80
N ASN A 315 -25.83 -26.98 -0.51
CA ASN A 315 -26.46 -26.02 -1.40
C ASN A 315 -25.85 -24.61 -1.40
N GLN A 316 -24.58 -24.49 -0.99
CA GLN A 316 -23.83 -23.21 -0.93
C GLN A 316 -22.54 -23.33 -1.74
N LEU A 317 -21.90 -22.18 -1.94
CA LEU A 317 -20.55 -22.12 -2.48
C LEU A 317 -19.56 -22.78 -1.50
N PHE A 318 -18.55 -23.40 -2.05
CA PHE A 318 -17.46 -23.95 -1.23
C PHE A 318 -16.70 -22.80 -0.54
N PRO A 319 -16.35 -22.90 0.75
CA PRO A 319 -15.88 -21.76 1.54
C PRO A 319 -14.71 -20.98 0.91
N ARG A 320 -13.73 -21.66 0.33
CA ARG A 320 -12.57 -21.01 -0.30
C ARG A 320 -12.95 -20.23 -1.57
N CYS A 321 -14.02 -20.64 -2.28
CA CYS A 321 -14.48 -19.93 -3.46
C CYS A 321 -15.29 -18.67 -3.14
N LEU A 322 -15.78 -18.52 -1.89
CA LEU A 322 -16.58 -17.35 -1.48
C LEU A 322 -15.83 -16.03 -1.61
N LEU A 323 -14.51 -16.02 -1.40
CA LEU A 323 -13.67 -14.82 -1.52
C LEU A 323 -13.75 -14.20 -2.92
N TYR A 324 -13.87 -15.03 -3.96
CA TYR A 324 -13.92 -14.59 -5.37
C TYR A 324 -15.34 -14.35 -5.89
N THR A 325 -16.34 -14.84 -5.20
CA THR A 325 -17.74 -14.81 -5.66
C THR A 325 -18.66 -14.04 -4.73
N SER A 326 -18.17 -13.62 -3.56
CA SER A 326 -18.95 -12.80 -2.64
C SER A 326 -19.20 -11.44 -3.29
N PRO A 327 -20.48 -11.06 -3.51
CA PRO A 327 -20.79 -9.75 -4.05
C PRO A 327 -20.25 -8.67 -3.09
N SER A 328 -19.72 -7.60 -3.67
CA SER A 328 -19.33 -6.43 -2.89
C SER A 328 -20.52 -5.91 -2.07
N PRO A 329 -20.30 -5.14 -1.00
CA PRO A 329 -21.41 -4.51 -0.27
C PRO A 329 -22.38 -3.72 -1.17
N ARG A 330 -21.91 -3.22 -2.32
CA ARG A 330 -22.76 -2.55 -3.34
C ARG A 330 -23.64 -3.53 -4.11
N ASP A 331 -23.16 -4.75 -4.36
CA ASP A 331 -23.92 -5.77 -5.08
C ASP A 331 -25.01 -6.40 -4.20
N ARG A 332 -24.80 -6.48 -2.88
CA ARG A 332 -25.82 -6.91 -1.91
C ARG A 332 -27.06 -6.00 -1.90
N GLN A 333 -26.95 -4.74 -2.26
CA GLN A 333 -28.10 -3.84 -2.40
C GLN A 333 -28.94 -4.13 -3.67
N LYS A 334 -28.31 -4.64 -4.72
CA LYS A 334 -29.01 -4.99 -5.97
C LYS A 334 -29.69 -6.37 -5.93
N SER A 335 -29.22 -7.27 -5.07
CA SER A 335 -29.75 -8.64 -4.96
C SER A 335 -31.00 -8.77 -4.07
N ARG A 336 -31.50 -7.70 -3.46
CA ARG A 336 -32.83 -7.66 -2.86
C ARG A 336 -33.88 -7.38 -3.93
N MET A 337 -34.07 -8.32 -4.84
CA MET A 337 -35.36 -8.37 -5.57
C MET A 337 -36.44 -8.86 -4.59
N PRO A 338 -37.58 -8.20 -4.48
CA PRO A 338 -38.69 -8.75 -3.72
C PRO A 338 -39.08 -10.06 -4.39
N SER A 339 -39.13 -11.12 -3.58
CA SER A 339 -39.84 -12.32 -4.02
C SER A 339 -41.27 -11.89 -4.32
N SER A 340 -41.61 -11.75 -5.60
CA SER A 340 -43.00 -11.66 -6.01
C SER A 340 -43.69 -12.93 -5.57
N ALA A 341 -44.74 -12.75 -4.78
CA ALA A 341 -45.71 -13.77 -4.41
C ALA A 341 -46.31 -14.45 -5.61
#